data_190a074dabad03b83426e2ca3d8ba666
#
_entry.id   190a074dabad03b83426e2ca3d8ba666
#
_cell.length_a   1.000
_cell.length_b   1.000
_cell.length_c   1.000
_cell.angle_alpha   90.00
_cell.angle_beta   90.00
_cell.angle_gamma   90.00
#
_symmetry.space_group_name_H-M   'P 1'
#
loop_
_entity.id
_entity.type
_entity.pdbx_description
1 polymer ?
#
loop_
_entity_poly.entity_id
_entity_poly.type
_entity_poly.pdbx_seq_one_letter_code
_entity_poly.pdbx_strand_id
1 'polypeptide(L)'
;MQLFPPLTGFYEAIENDVRINTTHISLYMALLQQWNLNGGTNPVIIDRVNIMKAAKINARYTYNKCMNNLQKFGYLGYQPASNPFISSSKVYLNNLKNVEVTF
;
A
#
# COMPACT_ATOMS: atom_id res chain seq x y z
N MET A 1 -7.39 15.45 -7.38
CA MET A 1 -6.94 14.21 -6.75
C MET A 1 -7.98 13.67 -5.79
N GLN A 2 -8.40 12.45 -5.99
CA GLN A 2 -9.43 11.83 -5.18
C GLN A 2 -8.81 10.93 -4.14
N LEU A 3 -8.86 11.32 -2.89
CA LEU A 3 -8.35 10.52 -1.80
C LEU A 3 -9.47 9.76 -1.08
N PHE A 4 -10.63 10.40 -0.93
CA PHE A 4 -11.68 9.84 -0.09
C PHE A 4 -12.26 8.51 -0.58
N PRO A 5 -12.58 8.34 -1.86
CA PRO A 5 -13.09 7.03 -2.31
C PRO A 5 -12.10 5.89 -2.09
N PRO A 6 -10.80 6.03 -2.44
CA PRO A 6 -9.83 4.98 -2.16
C PRO A 6 -9.70 4.68 -0.66
N LEU A 7 -9.67 5.72 0.16
CA LEU A 7 -9.54 5.56 1.60
C LEU A 7 -10.75 4.82 2.17
N THR A 8 -11.94 5.24 1.78
CA THR A 8 -13.18 4.61 2.24
C THR A 8 -13.24 3.16 1.78
N GLY A 9 -12.84 2.89 0.54
CA GLY A 9 -12.85 1.53 0.01
C GLY A 9 -11.94 0.60 0.79
N PHE A 10 -10.76 1.09 1.16
CA PHE A 10 -9.84 0.28 1.95
C PHE A 10 -10.43 -0.04 3.32
N TYR A 11 -10.98 0.97 4.01
CA TYR A 11 -11.54 0.75 5.33
C TYR A 11 -12.76 -0.16 5.30
N GLU A 12 -13.58 -0.07 4.27
CA GLU A 12 -14.70 -0.99 4.09
C GLU A 12 -14.19 -2.43 3.88
N ALA A 13 -13.15 -2.57 3.09
CA ALA A 13 -12.62 -3.90 2.76
C ALA A 13 -12.03 -4.60 3.99
N ILE A 14 -11.43 -3.84 4.91
CA ILE A 14 -10.78 -4.44 6.07
C ILE A 14 -11.69 -4.54 7.30
N GLU A 15 -12.90 -4.01 7.21
CA GLU A 15 -13.80 -3.93 8.36
C GLU A 15 -13.93 -5.25 9.11
N ASN A 16 -14.09 -6.33 8.39
CA ASN A 16 -14.25 -7.65 9.00
C ASN A 16 -13.05 -8.57 8.77
N ASP A 17 -11.93 -8.01 8.36
CA ASP A 17 -10.73 -8.79 8.09
C ASP A 17 -9.82 -8.77 9.32
N VAL A 18 -9.96 -9.80 10.14
CA VAL A 18 -9.22 -9.90 11.40
C VAL A 18 -7.71 -10.08 11.21
N ARG A 19 -7.27 -10.33 9.99
CA ARG A 19 -5.84 -10.48 9.69
C ARG A 19 -5.13 -9.14 9.65
N ILE A 20 -5.88 -8.06 9.47
CA ILE A 20 -5.33 -6.71 9.33
C ILE A 20 -5.17 -6.07 10.71
N ASN A 21 -3.99 -5.54 10.98
CA ASN A 21 -3.71 -4.83 12.22
C ASN A 21 -3.23 -3.41 11.93
N THR A 22 -2.89 -2.67 13.00
CA THR A 22 -2.49 -1.28 12.86
C THR A 22 -1.27 -1.08 11.97
N THR A 23 -0.34 -2.02 11.98
CA THR A 23 0.86 -1.90 11.14
C THR A 23 0.50 -2.02 9.67
N HIS A 24 -0.40 -2.93 9.32
CA HIS A 24 -0.89 -3.04 7.95
C HIS A 24 -1.55 -1.74 7.51
N ILE A 25 -2.38 -1.17 8.39
CA ILE A 25 -3.08 0.07 8.07
C ILE A 25 -2.08 1.21 7.87
N SER A 26 -1.10 1.31 8.76
CA SER A 26 -0.08 2.34 8.67
C SER A 26 0.70 2.24 7.36
N LEU A 27 1.07 1.04 6.98
CA LEU A 27 1.78 0.83 5.73
C LEU A 27 0.92 1.21 4.53
N TYR A 28 -0.34 0.77 4.54
CA TYR A 28 -1.24 1.08 3.43
C TYR A 28 -1.46 2.59 3.30
N MET A 29 -1.57 3.30 4.43
CA MET A 29 -1.74 4.75 4.41
C MET A 29 -0.53 5.44 3.79
N ALA A 30 0.68 4.97 4.11
CA ALA A 30 1.89 5.52 3.52
C ALA A 30 1.92 5.30 2.01
N LEU A 31 1.47 4.13 1.56
CA LEU A 31 1.40 3.81 0.14
C LEU A 31 0.33 4.64 -0.56
N LEU A 32 -0.80 4.83 0.10
CA LEU A 32 -1.89 5.64 -0.44
C LEU A 32 -1.46 7.09 -0.62
N GLN A 33 -0.70 7.61 0.34
CA GLN A 33 -0.16 8.96 0.25
C GLN A 33 0.77 9.06 -0.96
N GLN A 34 1.63 8.08 -1.15
CA GLN A 34 2.55 8.08 -2.29
C GLN A 34 1.79 7.98 -3.61
N TRP A 35 0.74 7.13 -3.65
CA TRP A 35 -0.12 7.02 -4.82
C TRP A 35 -0.78 8.37 -5.13
N ASN A 36 -1.24 9.05 -4.10
CA ASN A 36 -1.85 10.35 -4.24
C ASN A 36 -0.87 11.37 -4.83
N LEU A 37 0.37 11.38 -4.33
CA LEU A 37 1.41 12.27 -4.84
C LEU A 37 1.80 11.92 -6.28
N ASN A 38 1.57 10.68 -6.68
CA ASN A 38 1.86 10.21 -8.03
C ASN A 38 0.70 10.45 -8.99
N GLY A 39 -0.22 11.33 -8.62
CA GLY A 39 -1.35 11.66 -9.50
C GLY A 39 -2.46 10.64 -9.48
N GLY A 40 -2.47 9.72 -8.54
CA GLY A 40 -3.53 8.72 -8.44
C GLY A 40 -3.45 7.65 -9.50
N THR A 41 -2.26 7.31 -9.97
CA THR A 41 -2.08 6.30 -11.03
C THR A 41 -1.18 5.18 -10.55
N ASN A 42 -1.42 3.99 -11.07
CA ASN A 42 -0.59 2.82 -10.86
C ASN A 42 0.32 2.59 -12.06
N PRO A 43 1.48 1.98 -11.89
CA PRO A 43 2.07 1.60 -10.60
C PRO A 43 2.67 2.80 -9.88
N VAL A 44 2.83 2.65 -8.58
CA VAL A 44 3.53 3.64 -7.77
C VAL A 44 4.94 3.13 -7.53
N ILE A 45 5.92 3.95 -7.87
CA ILE A 45 7.31 3.61 -7.59
C ILE A 45 7.61 4.05 -6.16
N ILE A 46 8.04 3.12 -5.34
CA ILE A 46 8.29 3.41 -3.93
C ILE A 46 9.74 3.12 -3.57
N ASP A 47 10.23 3.88 -2.60
CA ASP A 47 11.53 3.64 -1.99
C ASP A 47 11.26 3.11 -0.58
N ARG A 48 11.78 1.91 -0.30
CA ARG A 48 11.52 1.24 0.97
C ARG A 48 11.81 2.10 2.19
N VAL A 49 12.95 2.79 2.16
CA VAL A 49 13.37 3.59 3.31
C VAL A 49 12.36 4.71 3.58
N ASN A 50 11.92 5.38 2.53
CA ASN A 50 10.96 6.48 2.67
C ASN A 50 9.59 5.99 3.12
N ILE A 51 9.15 4.85 2.58
CA ILE A 51 7.85 4.29 2.98
C ILE A 51 7.88 3.81 4.43
N MET A 52 8.96 3.15 4.83
CA MET A 52 9.10 2.72 6.22
C MET A 52 9.04 3.91 7.18
N LYS A 53 9.72 4.98 6.81
CA LYS A 53 9.73 6.20 7.63
C LYS A 53 8.32 6.79 7.73
N ALA A 54 7.62 6.90 6.62
CA ALA A 54 6.27 7.44 6.59
C ALA A 54 5.28 6.57 7.37
N ALA A 55 5.44 5.26 7.30
CA ALA A 55 4.57 4.32 7.98
C ALA A 55 4.97 4.11 9.45
N LYS A 56 6.09 4.68 9.88
CA LYS A 56 6.60 4.52 11.24
C LYS A 56 6.94 3.06 11.53
N ILE A 57 7.48 2.37 10.55
CA ILE A 57 7.93 0.98 10.69
C ILE A 57 9.44 1.00 10.76
N ASN A 58 10.00 0.54 11.88
CA ASN A 58 11.44 0.60 12.09
C ASN A 58 12.17 -0.67 11.64
N ALA A 59 11.50 -1.82 11.68
CA ALA A 59 12.13 -3.08 11.37
C ALA A 59 11.82 -3.50 9.93
N ARG A 60 12.86 -3.80 9.19
CA ARG A 60 12.72 -4.25 7.81
C ARG A 60 11.90 -5.53 7.70
N TYR A 61 12.07 -6.43 8.67
CA TYR A 61 11.29 -7.66 8.72
C TYR A 61 9.80 -7.36 8.79
N THR A 62 9.41 -6.43 9.65
CA THR A 62 8.01 -6.04 9.80
C THR A 62 7.47 -5.43 8.51
N TYR A 63 8.25 -4.58 7.88
CA TYR A 63 7.88 -3.97 6.62
C TYR A 63 7.61 -5.05 5.55
N ASN A 64 8.56 -5.97 5.39
CA ASN A 64 8.44 -7.01 4.37
C ASN A 64 7.24 -7.92 4.66
N LYS A 65 7.04 -8.28 5.91
CA LYS A 65 5.94 -9.14 6.30
C LYS A 65 4.60 -8.48 6.00
N CYS A 66 4.45 -7.22 6.37
CA CYS A 66 3.19 -6.51 6.15
C CYS A 66 2.92 -6.27 4.67
N MET A 67 3.96 -5.94 3.90
CA MET A 67 3.81 -5.77 2.46
C MET A 67 3.34 -7.06 1.81
N ASN A 68 3.97 -8.17 2.16
CA ASN A 68 3.60 -9.47 1.60
C ASN A 68 2.21 -9.88 2.03
N ASN A 69 1.82 -9.57 3.27
CA ASN A 69 0.47 -9.86 3.75
C ASN A 69 -0.58 -9.08 2.97
N LEU A 70 -0.34 -7.79 2.75
CA LEU A 70 -1.30 -6.96 2.01
C LEU A 70 -1.46 -7.48 0.59
N GLN A 71 -0.38 -7.94 -0.03
CA GLN A 71 -0.46 -8.52 -1.36
C GLN A 71 -1.22 -9.84 -1.32
N LYS A 72 -0.87 -10.71 -0.38
CA LYS A 72 -1.49 -12.03 -0.25
C LYS A 72 -2.98 -11.92 0.00
N PHE A 73 -3.38 -10.94 0.80
CA PHE A 73 -4.78 -10.74 1.15
C PHE A 73 -5.57 -9.98 0.07
N GLY A 74 -4.90 -9.55 -0.98
CA GLY A 74 -5.58 -8.95 -2.12
C GLY A 74 -5.75 -7.45 -2.08
N TYR A 75 -5.09 -6.76 -1.15
CA TYR A 75 -5.25 -5.31 -1.03
C TYR A 75 -4.36 -4.52 -1.98
N LEU A 76 -3.26 -5.11 -2.41
CA LEU A 76 -2.37 -4.45 -3.37
C LEU A 76 -1.59 -5.48 -4.15
N GLY A 77 -0.94 -5.02 -5.22
CA GLY A 77 0.05 -5.80 -5.93
C GLY A 77 1.42 -5.24 -5.62
N TYR A 78 2.40 -6.10 -5.43
CA TYR A 78 3.75 -5.68 -5.05
C TYR A 78 4.76 -6.37 -5.95
N GLN A 79 5.62 -5.58 -6.55
CA GLN A 79 6.70 -6.09 -7.41
C GLN A 79 8.02 -5.55 -6.87
N PRO A 80 8.78 -6.39 -6.15
CA PRO A 80 10.05 -5.93 -5.58
C PRO A 80 11.06 -5.62 -6.67
N ALA A 81 12.08 -4.83 -6.31
CA ALA A 81 13.15 -4.50 -7.23
C ALA A 81 13.87 -5.78 -7.67
N SER A 82 14.16 -5.86 -8.97
CA SER A 82 14.87 -7.02 -9.51
C SER A 82 16.36 -6.97 -9.19
N ASN A 83 16.88 -5.78 -8.95
CA ASN A 83 18.29 -5.57 -8.64
C ASN A 83 18.45 -5.33 -7.15
N PRO A 84 19.24 -6.15 -6.42
CA PRO A 84 19.38 -6.00 -4.97
C PRO A 84 20.03 -4.69 -4.54
N PHE A 85 20.66 -3.99 -5.47
CA PHE A 85 21.30 -2.70 -5.17
C PHE A 85 20.35 -1.52 -5.35
N ILE A 86 19.12 -1.77 -5.83
CA ILE A 86 18.12 -0.73 -6.03
C ILE A 86 17.04 -0.92 -4.96
N SER A 87 16.73 0.14 -4.21
CA SER A 87 15.74 0.05 -3.15
C SER A 87 14.32 0.32 -3.63
N SER A 88 14.12 0.68 -4.89
CA SER A 88 12.79 1.01 -5.39
C SER A 88 12.03 -0.23 -5.85
N SER A 89 10.72 -0.20 -5.62
CA SER A 89 9.81 -1.28 -6.01
C SER A 89 8.56 -0.65 -6.60
N LYS A 90 7.68 -1.50 -7.14
CA LYS A 90 6.42 -1.04 -7.70
C LYS A 90 5.26 -1.57 -6.88
N VAL A 91 4.28 -0.72 -6.64
CA VAL A 91 3.07 -1.12 -5.92
C VAL A 91 1.86 -0.71 -6.75
N TYR A 92 0.89 -1.60 -6.81
CA TYR A 92 -0.38 -1.37 -7.49
C TYR A 92 -1.47 -1.41 -6.43
N LEU A 93 -2.20 -0.31 -6.26
CA LEU A 93 -3.28 -0.26 -5.27
C LEU A 93 -4.57 -0.74 -5.92
N ASN A 94 -4.78 -2.04 -5.86
CA ASN A 94 -5.85 -2.70 -6.62
C ASN A 94 -7.25 -2.32 -6.21
N ASN A 95 -7.50 -2.16 -4.92
CA ASN A 95 -8.85 -1.94 -4.43
C ASN A 95 -9.43 -0.57 -4.80
N LEU A 96 -8.59 0.38 -5.14
CA LEU A 96 -9.04 1.70 -5.50
C LEU A 96 -9.90 1.69 -6.74
N LYS A 97 -9.56 0.81 -7.65
CA LYS A 97 -10.24 0.66 -8.90
C LYS A 97 -11.70 0.24 -8.72
N ASN A 98 -11.93 -0.65 -7.77
CA ASN A 98 -13.27 -1.15 -7.51
C ASN A 98 -14.15 -0.08 -6.89
N VAL A 99 -13.58 0.74 -6.05
CA VAL A 99 -14.31 1.83 -5.41
C VAL A 99 -14.77 2.84 -6.45
N GLU A 100 -13.93 3.15 -7.41
CA GLU A 100 -14.27 4.11 -8.46
C GLU A 100 -15.43 3.63 -9.30
N VAL A 101 -15.48 2.35 -9.59
CA VAL A 101 -16.49 1.79 -10.46
C VAL A 101 -17.88 1.86 -9.85
N THR A 102 -17.98 1.89 -8.54
CA THR A 102 -19.27 1.88 -7.86
C THR A 102 -19.97 3.23 -7.88
N PHE A 103 -19.33 4.25 -8.35
CA PHE A 103 -19.96 5.55 -8.44
C PHE A 103 -20.53 5.80 -9.82
#